data_59bf6361ed2770058152278583b045ff
#
_entry.id   59bf6361ed2770058152278583b045ff
#
_cell.length_a   1.000
_cell.length_b   1.000
_cell.length_c   1.000
_cell.angle_alpha   90.00
_cell.angle_beta   90.00
_cell.angle_gamma   90.00
#
_symmetry.space_group_name_H-M   'P 1'
#
loop_
_entity.id
_entity.type
_entity.pdbx_description
1 polymer ?
#
loop_
_entity_poly.entity_id
_entity_poly.type
_entity_poly.pdbx_seq_one_letter_code
_entity_poly.pdbx_strand_id
1 'polypeptide(L)'
;GVVGERAKNEEVTTMAYERLIKAQVSGPDFEGVYQYLVRSFFQRKDIANFEKIKSQGAKLYPSSDFFKLDRLDFAVGLVDDFNDKLQALNEVIASEPDNYKAHELRWAIIYDTLNSYEEGAVKPSNATELENVMLASMKKCSVIKPQEVKNFLFLGAYYVGRKEAANEARIKFADELQRRTKPGTKALPADIAKRDQLDKDYYQSLEPILDPYLSAAAIYSGKSQLDAREKQQYKNIAGYLAEIYETKKRKY
;
A
#
# COMPACT_ATOMS: atom_id res chain seq x y z
N GLY A 1 26.26 9.73 -27.16
CA GLY A 1 25.91 9.37 -25.81
C GLY A 1 26.24 10.49 -24.86
N VAL A 2 27.46 10.53 -24.36
CA VAL A 2 27.93 11.51 -23.35
C VAL A 2 27.70 12.98 -23.74
N VAL A 3 27.80 13.33 -25.01
CA VAL A 3 27.54 14.72 -25.49
C VAL A 3 26.06 15.04 -25.37
N GLY A 4 25.16 14.10 -25.71
CA GLY A 4 23.72 14.26 -25.59
C GLY A 4 23.28 14.37 -24.12
N GLU A 5 23.86 13.57 -23.22
CA GLU A 5 23.57 13.65 -21.76
C GLU A 5 23.98 15.00 -21.20
N ARG A 6 25.20 15.50 -21.53
CA ARG A 6 25.67 16.80 -21.09
C ARG A 6 24.80 17.94 -21.62
N ALA A 7 24.29 17.81 -22.85
CA ALA A 7 23.37 18.76 -23.45
C ALA A 7 21.91 18.55 -22.98
N LYS A 8 21.65 17.55 -22.11
CA LYS A 8 20.30 17.13 -21.69
C LYS A 8 19.37 16.85 -22.87
N ASN A 9 19.92 16.34 -23.98
CA ASN A 9 19.18 15.96 -25.16
C ASN A 9 18.94 14.44 -25.15
N GLU A 10 17.83 14.03 -24.64
CA GLU A 10 17.48 12.63 -24.43
C GLU A 10 17.42 11.84 -25.76
N GLU A 11 16.87 12.44 -26.82
CA GLU A 11 16.74 11.77 -28.11
C GLU A 11 18.12 11.46 -28.72
N VAL A 12 19.02 12.45 -28.74
CA VAL A 12 20.39 12.28 -29.24
C VAL A 12 21.14 11.25 -28.42
N THR A 13 20.97 11.26 -27.09
CA THR A 13 21.59 10.27 -26.19
C THR A 13 21.10 8.87 -26.49
N THR A 14 19.80 8.69 -26.62
CA THR A 14 19.19 7.39 -26.92
C THR A 14 19.69 6.85 -28.25
N MET A 15 19.66 7.66 -29.32
CA MET A 15 20.14 7.25 -30.65
C MET A 15 21.64 6.86 -30.63
N ALA A 16 22.46 7.60 -29.90
CA ALA A 16 23.89 7.30 -29.81
C ALA A 16 24.13 6.00 -29.04
N TYR A 17 23.39 5.75 -27.96
CA TYR A 17 23.50 4.52 -27.16
C TYR A 17 22.94 3.29 -27.91
N GLU A 18 21.88 3.43 -28.67
CA GLU A 18 21.39 2.36 -29.55
C GLU A 18 22.43 1.96 -30.61
N ARG A 19 23.17 2.93 -31.18
CA ARG A 19 24.28 2.66 -32.11
C ARG A 19 25.41 1.88 -31.44
N LEU A 20 25.78 2.23 -30.19
CA LEU A 20 26.78 1.49 -29.43
C LEU A 20 26.36 0.04 -29.20
N ILE A 21 25.09 -0.22 -28.85
CA ILE A 21 24.59 -1.59 -28.68
C ILE A 21 24.57 -2.36 -30.00
N LYS A 22 24.18 -1.72 -31.11
CA LYS A 22 24.25 -2.35 -32.44
C LYS A 22 25.70 -2.69 -32.84
N ALA A 23 26.66 -1.92 -32.41
CA ALA A 23 28.08 -2.18 -32.59
C ALA A 23 28.64 -3.22 -31.59
N GLN A 24 27.77 -3.83 -30.75
CA GLN A 24 28.11 -4.84 -29.75
C GLN A 24 29.20 -4.38 -28.74
N VAL A 25 29.23 -3.10 -28.44
CA VAL A 25 30.16 -2.56 -27.46
C VAL A 25 29.86 -3.14 -26.08
N SER A 26 30.86 -3.70 -25.41
CA SER A 26 30.76 -4.33 -24.11
C SER A 26 31.99 -3.99 -23.25
N GLY A 27 31.87 -4.16 -21.97
CA GLY A 27 32.92 -3.87 -20.98
C GLY A 27 32.35 -3.10 -19.80
N PRO A 28 33.11 -2.99 -18.69
CA PRO A 28 32.60 -2.38 -17.43
C PRO A 28 32.10 -0.94 -17.63
N ASP A 29 32.71 -0.18 -18.51
CA ASP A 29 32.38 1.22 -18.75
C ASP A 29 31.07 1.40 -19.54
N PHE A 30 30.53 0.34 -20.13
CA PHE A 30 29.31 0.38 -20.94
C PHE A 30 28.05 -0.13 -20.22
N GLU A 31 28.15 -0.59 -18.98
CA GLU A 31 26.97 -1.01 -18.20
C GLU A 31 25.94 0.12 -18.13
N GLY A 32 26.37 1.35 -17.86
CA GLY A 32 25.52 2.54 -17.79
C GLY A 32 24.74 2.82 -19.09
N VAL A 33 25.26 2.45 -20.25
CA VAL A 33 24.57 2.58 -21.55
C VAL A 33 23.34 1.67 -21.59
N TYR A 34 23.47 0.42 -21.16
CA TYR A 34 22.34 -0.52 -21.09
C TYR A 34 21.34 -0.09 -20.05
N GLN A 35 21.77 0.33 -18.87
CA GLN A 35 20.88 0.84 -17.79
C GLN A 35 20.08 2.06 -18.28
N TYR A 36 20.73 3.01 -18.94
CA TYR A 36 20.08 4.19 -19.51
C TYR A 36 18.98 3.81 -20.52
N LEU A 37 19.29 2.93 -21.47
CA LEU A 37 18.33 2.53 -22.49
C LEU A 37 17.15 1.72 -21.91
N VAL A 38 17.42 0.87 -20.93
CA VAL A 38 16.35 0.15 -20.21
C VAL A 38 15.37 1.14 -19.56
N ARG A 39 15.88 2.15 -18.86
CA ARG A 39 15.04 3.21 -18.28
C ARG A 39 14.28 4.01 -19.34
N SER A 40 14.96 4.44 -20.38
CA SER A 40 14.38 5.24 -21.48
C SER A 40 13.25 4.49 -22.20
N PHE A 41 13.44 3.19 -22.53
CA PHE A 41 12.39 2.39 -23.13
C PHE A 41 11.22 2.12 -22.18
N PHE A 42 11.49 1.91 -20.89
CA PHE A 42 10.43 1.76 -19.90
C PHE A 42 9.57 3.03 -19.80
N GLN A 43 10.19 4.21 -19.69
CA GLN A 43 9.48 5.50 -19.63
C GLN A 43 8.66 5.79 -20.88
N ARG A 44 9.15 5.36 -22.07
CA ARG A 44 8.42 5.48 -23.35
C ARG A 44 7.36 4.41 -23.55
N LYS A 45 7.18 3.50 -22.59
CA LYS A 45 6.26 2.34 -22.70
C LYS A 45 6.59 1.39 -23.85
N ASP A 46 7.84 1.43 -24.35
CA ASP A 46 8.35 0.49 -25.36
C ASP A 46 8.82 -0.80 -24.69
N ILE A 47 7.85 -1.61 -24.29
CA ILE A 47 8.08 -2.83 -23.52
C ILE A 47 8.93 -3.85 -24.29
N ALA A 48 8.79 -3.92 -25.60
CA ALA A 48 9.57 -4.86 -26.44
C ALA A 48 11.07 -4.55 -26.38
N ASN A 49 11.46 -3.29 -26.57
CA ASN A 49 12.86 -2.89 -26.48
C ASN A 49 13.35 -2.88 -25.02
N PHE A 50 12.51 -2.51 -24.05
CA PHE A 50 12.82 -2.63 -22.61
C PHE A 50 13.27 -4.06 -22.27
N GLU A 51 12.46 -5.08 -22.55
CA GLU A 51 12.78 -6.49 -22.22
C GLU A 51 14.01 -6.99 -23.00
N LYS A 52 14.13 -6.63 -24.27
CA LYS A 52 15.27 -6.99 -25.11
C LYS A 52 16.58 -6.46 -24.54
N ILE A 53 16.67 -5.15 -24.25
CA ILE A 53 17.90 -4.52 -23.78
C ILE A 53 18.22 -4.95 -22.35
N LYS A 54 17.21 -5.11 -21.50
CA LYS A 54 17.36 -5.65 -20.14
C LYS A 54 17.94 -7.06 -20.15
N SER A 55 17.43 -7.94 -21.00
CA SER A 55 17.96 -9.31 -21.16
C SER A 55 19.41 -9.32 -21.68
N GLN A 56 19.76 -8.43 -22.61
CA GLN A 56 21.13 -8.28 -23.06
C GLN A 56 22.05 -7.80 -21.95
N GLY A 57 21.63 -6.78 -21.20
CA GLY A 57 22.38 -6.27 -20.04
C GLY A 57 22.60 -7.34 -18.97
N ALA A 58 21.57 -8.13 -18.65
CA ALA A 58 21.69 -9.23 -17.69
C ALA A 58 22.73 -10.30 -18.10
N LYS A 59 22.84 -10.58 -19.40
CA LYS A 59 23.85 -11.51 -19.91
C LYS A 59 25.27 -10.97 -19.85
N LEU A 60 25.43 -9.68 -20.14
CA LEU A 60 26.74 -9.03 -20.17
C LEU A 60 27.23 -8.64 -18.76
N TYR A 61 26.32 -8.33 -17.87
CA TYR A 61 26.59 -7.84 -16.50
C TYR A 61 25.81 -8.67 -15.46
N PRO A 62 26.14 -9.97 -15.29
CA PRO A 62 25.36 -10.90 -14.43
C PRO A 62 25.45 -10.53 -12.94
N SER A 63 26.44 -9.76 -12.51
CA SER A 63 26.59 -9.25 -11.16
C SER A 63 25.77 -7.99 -10.87
N SER A 64 25.20 -7.36 -11.89
CA SER A 64 24.42 -6.14 -11.73
C SER A 64 23.04 -6.42 -11.18
N ASP A 65 22.69 -5.82 -10.04
CA ASP A 65 21.35 -5.92 -9.46
C ASP A 65 20.29 -5.16 -10.27
N PHE A 66 20.71 -4.16 -11.04
CA PHE A 66 19.80 -3.39 -11.88
C PHE A 66 19.05 -4.25 -12.88
N PHE A 67 19.71 -5.20 -13.56
CA PHE A 67 19.06 -6.07 -14.55
C PHE A 67 18.24 -7.21 -13.93
N LYS A 68 18.33 -7.41 -12.60
CA LYS A 68 17.50 -8.36 -11.86
C LYS A 68 16.13 -7.78 -11.48
N LEU A 69 16.01 -6.44 -11.50
CA LEU A 69 14.76 -5.75 -11.21
C LEU A 69 13.66 -6.20 -12.18
N ASP A 70 12.46 -6.44 -11.66
CA ASP A 70 11.31 -6.73 -12.49
C ASP A 70 10.60 -5.45 -12.98
N ARG A 71 9.56 -5.62 -13.79
CA ARG A 71 8.80 -4.50 -14.36
C ARG A 71 8.15 -3.63 -13.28
N LEU A 72 7.75 -4.24 -12.17
CA LEU A 72 7.17 -3.52 -11.04
C LEU A 72 8.19 -2.68 -10.29
N ASP A 73 9.42 -3.20 -10.12
CA ASP A 73 10.51 -2.43 -9.50
C ASP A 73 10.80 -1.18 -10.32
N PHE A 74 10.77 -1.28 -11.66
CA PHE A 74 10.90 -0.12 -12.53
C PHE A 74 9.71 0.84 -12.42
N ALA A 75 8.48 0.32 -12.35
CA ALA A 75 7.27 1.14 -12.24
C ALA A 75 7.24 1.98 -10.95
N VAL A 76 7.76 1.45 -9.86
CA VAL A 76 7.73 2.10 -8.54
C VAL A 76 9.03 2.86 -8.24
N GLY A 77 10.18 2.31 -8.66
CA GLY A 77 11.50 2.83 -8.29
C GLY A 77 12.04 3.93 -9.20
N LEU A 78 11.54 4.08 -10.43
CA LEU A 78 12.02 5.08 -11.39
C LEU A 78 11.11 6.30 -11.54
N VAL A 79 9.97 6.28 -10.89
CA VAL A 79 8.97 7.35 -10.95
C VAL A 79 8.82 7.93 -9.56
N ASP A 80 8.96 9.25 -9.42
CA ASP A 80 8.82 9.93 -8.12
C ASP A 80 7.37 10.31 -7.83
N ASP A 81 6.62 10.68 -8.88
CA ASP A 81 5.23 11.12 -8.74
C ASP A 81 4.30 9.97 -8.35
N PHE A 82 3.43 10.24 -7.37
CA PHE A 82 2.46 9.26 -6.85
C PHE A 82 1.46 8.79 -7.91
N ASN A 83 0.94 9.71 -8.74
CA ASN A 83 -0.07 9.37 -9.73
C ASN A 83 0.51 8.48 -10.83
N ASP A 84 1.74 8.78 -11.25
CA ASP A 84 2.46 7.98 -12.24
C ASP A 84 2.78 6.58 -11.71
N LYS A 85 3.19 6.45 -10.43
CA LYS A 85 3.35 5.15 -9.76
C LYS A 85 2.04 4.38 -9.72
N LEU A 86 0.96 5.03 -9.31
CA LEU A 86 -0.36 4.42 -9.20
C LEU A 86 -0.88 3.97 -10.58
N GLN A 87 -0.69 4.79 -11.61
CA GLN A 87 -1.05 4.43 -12.98
C GLN A 87 -0.28 3.20 -13.46
N ALA A 88 1.05 3.18 -13.28
CA ALA A 88 1.88 2.04 -13.69
C ALA A 88 1.47 0.73 -12.99
N LEU A 89 1.15 0.80 -11.69
CA LEU A 89 0.64 -0.35 -10.94
C LEU A 89 -0.74 -0.81 -11.44
N ASN A 90 -1.62 0.13 -11.77
CA ASN A 90 -2.94 -0.19 -12.33
C ASN A 90 -2.83 -0.86 -13.72
N GLU A 91 -1.90 -0.42 -14.58
CA GLU A 91 -1.61 -1.04 -15.87
C GLU A 91 -1.12 -2.49 -15.71
N VAL A 92 -0.25 -2.75 -14.72
CA VAL A 92 0.20 -4.12 -14.41
C VAL A 92 -0.96 -4.96 -13.89
N ILE A 93 -1.75 -4.46 -12.96
CA ILE A 93 -2.90 -5.19 -12.38
C ILE A 93 -3.96 -5.47 -13.45
N ALA A 94 -4.16 -4.57 -14.43
CA ALA A 94 -5.09 -4.79 -15.52
C ALA A 94 -4.65 -5.96 -16.44
N SER A 95 -3.35 -6.12 -16.65
CA SER A 95 -2.80 -7.24 -17.45
C SER A 95 -2.61 -8.53 -16.63
N GLU A 96 -2.36 -8.39 -15.34
CA GLU A 96 -2.07 -9.48 -14.40
C GLU A 96 -2.88 -9.32 -13.11
N PRO A 97 -4.20 -9.64 -13.13
CA PRO A 97 -5.12 -9.37 -12.01
C PRO A 97 -4.76 -10.08 -10.70
N ASP A 98 -3.96 -11.14 -10.76
CA ASP A 98 -3.50 -11.91 -9.61
C ASP A 98 -2.02 -11.64 -9.26
N ASN A 99 -1.43 -10.55 -9.76
CA ASN A 99 -0.08 -10.17 -9.39
C ASN A 99 -0.04 -9.65 -7.96
N TYR A 100 0.35 -10.51 -7.01
CA TYR A 100 0.42 -10.21 -5.58
C TYR A 100 1.26 -8.97 -5.28
N LYS A 101 2.47 -8.88 -5.88
CA LYS A 101 3.41 -7.78 -5.65
C LYS A 101 2.84 -6.45 -6.11
N ALA A 102 2.12 -6.44 -7.25
CA ALA A 102 1.47 -5.22 -7.75
C ALA A 102 0.38 -4.71 -6.78
N HIS A 103 -0.45 -5.61 -6.26
CA HIS A 103 -1.44 -5.25 -5.24
C HIS A 103 -0.80 -4.81 -3.94
N GLU A 104 0.27 -5.50 -3.48
CA GLU A 104 1.00 -5.15 -2.26
C GLU A 104 1.62 -3.75 -2.37
N LEU A 105 2.30 -3.43 -3.46
CA LEU A 105 2.86 -2.11 -3.71
C LEU A 105 1.78 -1.03 -3.84
N ARG A 106 0.67 -1.33 -4.54
CA ARG A 106 -0.40 -0.36 -4.72
C ARG A 106 -1.04 0.07 -3.41
N TRP A 107 -1.38 -0.89 -2.53
CA TRP A 107 -1.94 -0.50 -1.24
C TRP A 107 -0.91 0.22 -0.36
N ALA A 108 0.37 -0.14 -0.43
CA ALA A 108 1.42 0.48 0.38
C ALA A 108 1.62 1.96 0.01
N ILE A 109 1.77 2.29 -1.28
CA ILE A 109 1.95 3.69 -1.71
C ILE A 109 0.72 4.56 -1.41
N ILE A 110 -0.49 4.00 -1.52
CA ILE A 110 -1.71 4.73 -1.17
C ILE A 110 -1.77 4.94 0.34
N TYR A 111 -1.45 3.91 1.14
CA TYR A 111 -1.42 4.02 2.60
C TYR A 111 -0.47 5.12 3.06
N ASP A 112 0.75 5.15 2.52
CA ASP A 112 1.75 6.17 2.84
C ASP A 112 1.26 7.58 2.47
N THR A 113 0.63 7.73 1.29
CA THR A 113 0.08 9.02 0.84
C THR A 113 -1.07 9.51 1.73
N LEU A 114 -1.96 8.59 2.16
CA LEU A 114 -3.11 8.95 3.01
C LEU A 114 -2.73 9.20 4.48
N ASN A 115 -1.59 8.66 4.93
CA ASN A 115 -1.11 8.73 6.30
C ASN A 115 0.26 9.43 6.40
N SER A 116 0.60 10.30 5.44
CA SER A 116 1.83 11.11 5.51
C SER A 116 1.86 11.89 6.81
N TYR A 117 2.98 11.78 7.54
CA TYR A 117 3.25 12.50 8.78
C TYR A 117 4.05 13.79 8.57
N GLU A 118 4.27 14.19 7.32
CA GLU A 118 4.94 15.45 7.02
C GLU A 118 4.12 16.64 7.54
N GLU A 119 4.80 17.57 8.20
CA GLU A 119 4.17 18.78 8.69
C GLU A 119 3.56 19.58 7.54
N GLY A 120 2.25 19.83 7.60
CA GLY A 120 1.52 20.52 6.54
C GLY A 120 1.03 19.63 5.38
N ALA A 121 1.23 18.31 5.45
CA ALA A 121 0.69 17.39 4.46
C ALA A 121 -0.84 17.50 4.38
N VAL A 122 -1.33 17.75 3.18
CA VAL A 122 -2.78 17.85 2.90
C VAL A 122 -3.24 16.55 2.26
N LYS A 123 -4.29 15.95 2.81
CA LYS A 123 -4.89 14.76 2.20
C LYS A 123 -5.37 15.07 0.79
N PRO A 124 -5.17 14.15 -0.17
CA PRO A 124 -5.69 14.29 -1.52
C PRO A 124 -7.20 14.53 -1.53
N SER A 125 -7.70 15.33 -2.48
CA SER A 125 -9.14 15.59 -2.61
C SER A 125 -9.96 14.33 -2.88
N ASN A 126 -9.33 13.29 -3.50
CA ASN A 126 -9.91 11.98 -3.78
C ASN A 126 -9.53 10.92 -2.72
N ALA A 127 -9.22 11.32 -1.48
CA ALA A 127 -8.76 10.41 -0.42
C ALA A 127 -9.71 9.21 -0.19
N THR A 128 -11.03 9.42 -0.26
CA THR A 128 -12.01 8.33 -0.10
C THR A 128 -11.93 7.31 -1.24
N GLU A 129 -11.71 7.75 -2.47
CA GLU A 129 -11.53 6.85 -3.62
C GLU A 129 -10.23 6.06 -3.50
N LEU A 130 -9.14 6.72 -3.15
CA LEU A 130 -7.86 6.08 -2.90
C LEU A 130 -7.95 5.04 -1.76
N GLU A 131 -8.67 5.35 -0.70
CA GLU A 131 -8.91 4.42 0.41
C GLU A 131 -9.65 3.15 -0.08
N ASN A 132 -10.65 3.30 -0.92
CA ASN A 132 -11.36 2.15 -1.49
C ASN A 132 -10.44 1.28 -2.38
N VAL A 133 -9.60 1.91 -3.21
CA VAL A 133 -8.60 1.21 -4.04
C VAL A 133 -7.58 0.48 -3.17
N MET A 134 -7.10 1.11 -2.10
CA MET A 134 -6.19 0.52 -1.12
C MET A 134 -6.81 -0.73 -0.49
N LEU A 135 -8.02 -0.61 0.06
CA LEU A 135 -8.73 -1.72 0.70
C LEU A 135 -9.00 -2.87 -0.27
N ALA A 136 -9.37 -2.56 -1.52
CA ALA A 136 -9.54 -3.58 -2.55
C ALA A 136 -8.23 -4.34 -2.81
N SER A 137 -7.09 -3.65 -2.86
CA SER A 137 -5.76 -4.27 -3.01
C SER A 137 -5.37 -5.13 -1.81
N MET A 138 -5.58 -4.64 -0.58
CA MET A 138 -5.30 -5.40 0.64
C MET A 138 -6.12 -6.70 0.69
N LYS A 139 -7.42 -6.62 0.39
CA LYS A 139 -8.31 -7.80 0.29
C LYS A 139 -7.85 -8.76 -0.81
N LYS A 140 -7.43 -8.23 -1.96
CA LYS A 140 -6.92 -9.08 -3.04
C LYS A 140 -5.65 -9.81 -2.64
N CYS A 141 -4.74 -9.19 -1.91
CA CYS A 141 -3.55 -9.85 -1.35
C CYS A 141 -3.93 -11.05 -0.46
N SER A 142 -4.94 -10.94 0.38
CA SER A 142 -5.39 -12.05 1.23
C SER A 142 -6.04 -13.18 0.44
N VAL A 143 -6.68 -12.88 -0.69
CA VAL A 143 -7.24 -13.89 -1.60
C VAL A 143 -6.14 -14.63 -2.37
N ILE A 144 -5.13 -13.90 -2.89
CA ILE A 144 -4.03 -14.50 -3.68
C ILE A 144 -3.13 -15.37 -2.78
N LYS A 145 -2.84 -14.91 -1.57
CA LYS A 145 -2.00 -15.64 -0.60
C LYS A 145 -2.75 -15.84 0.72
N PRO A 146 -3.70 -16.79 0.78
CA PRO A 146 -4.57 -17.00 1.94
C PRO A 146 -3.85 -17.56 3.18
N GLN A 147 -2.61 -18.06 3.03
CA GLN A 147 -1.78 -18.52 4.16
C GLN A 147 -0.77 -17.47 4.64
N GLU A 148 -0.72 -16.31 3.98
CA GLU A 148 0.18 -15.23 4.36
C GLU A 148 -0.47 -14.35 5.43
N VAL A 149 -0.15 -14.62 6.69
CA VAL A 149 -0.79 -13.99 7.85
C VAL A 149 -0.66 -12.46 7.84
N LYS A 150 0.45 -11.91 7.30
CA LYS A 150 0.67 -10.46 7.24
C LYS A 150 -0.46 -9.71 6.51
N ASN A 151 -1.07 -10.31 5.47
CA ASN A 151 -2.16 -9.69 4.72
C ASN A 151 -3.38 -9.42 5.62
N PHE A 152 -3.70 -10.36 6.49
CA PHE A 152 -4.81 -10.23 7.44
C PHE A 152 -4.46 -9.30 8.59
N LEU A 153 -3.19 -9.32 9.06
CA LEU A 153 -2.74 -8.40 10.10
C LEU A 153 -2.81 -6.95 9.66
N PHE A 154 -2.35 -6.62 8.45
CA PHE A 154 -2.42 -5.25 7.91
C PHE A 154 -3.87 -4.79 7.72
N LEU A 155 -4.72 -5.63 7.15
CA LEU A 155 -6.13 -5.31 6.95
C LEU A 155 -6.86 -5.13 8.29
N GLY A 156 -6.62 -6.02 9.26
CA GLY A 156 -7.20 -5.92 10.59
C GLY A 156 -6.70 -4.67 11.34
N ALA A 157 -5.40 -4.39 11.30
CA ALA A 157 -4.81 -3.19 11.93
C ALA A 157 -5.39 -1.89 11.33
N TYR A 158 -5.60 -1.84 10.02
CA TYR A 158 -6.25 -0.71 9.38
C TYR A 158 -7.67 -0.48 9.94
N TYR A 159 -8.48 -1.53 10.06
CA TYR A 159 -9.82 -1.41 10.63
C TYR A 159 -9.82 -1.08 12.12
N VAL A 160 -8.82 -1.57 12.89
CA VAL A 160 -8.62 -1.16 14.29
C VAL A 160 -8.36 0.34 14.36
N GLY A 161 -7.51 0.90 13.51
CA GLY A 161 -7.29 2.35 13.44
C GLY A 161 -8.59 3.14 13.19
N ARG A 162 -9.46 2.64 12.33
CA ARG A 162 -10.78 3.25 12.09
C ARG A 162 -11.72 3.16 13.30
N LYS A 163 -11.71 2.03 14.01
CA LYS A 163 -12.43 1.84 15.27
C LYS A 163 -11.96 2.84 16.33
N GLU A 164 -10.63 3.01 16.46
CA GLU A 164 -10.06 3.96 17.41
C GLU A 164 -10.47 5.41 17.08
N ALA A 165 -10.41 5.81 15.82
CA ALA A 165 -10.86 7.13 15.38
C ALA A 165 -12.36 7.37 15.69
N ALA A 166 -13.20 6.38 15.44
CA ALA A 166 -14.63 6.45 15.76
C ALA A 166 -14.86 6.56 17.28
N ASN A 167 -14.09 5.79 18.08
CA ASN A 167 -14.16 5.85 19.54
C ASN A 167 -13.69 7.21 20.09
N GLU A 168 -12.61 7.74 19.55
CA GLU A 168 -12.10 9.07 19.92
C GLU A 168 -13.13 10.18 19.65
N ALA A 169 -13.75 10.15 18.46
CA ALA A 169 -14.81 11.09 18.10
C ALA A 169 -15.98 11.03 19.08
N ARG A 170 -16.37 9.81 19.52
CA ARG A 170 -17.42 9.56 20.51
C ARG A 170 -17.05 10.13 21.88
N ILE A 171 -15.85 9.83 22.37
CA ILE A 171 -15.36 10.32 23.67
C ILE A 171 -15.26 11.85 23.66
N LYS A 172 -14.65 12.42 22.63
CA LYS A 172 -14.52 13.87 22.49
C LYS A 172 -15.88 14.57 22.52
N PHE A 173 -16.86 14.04 21.81
CA PHE A 173 -18.20 14.61 21.82
C PHE A 173 -18.88 14.49 23.19
N ALA A 174 -18.71 13.36 23.89
CA ALA A 174 -19.25 13.18 25.24
C ALA A 174 -18.66 14.18 26.23
N ASP A 175 -17.33 14.42 26.17
CA ASP A 175 -16.64 15.41 27.00
C ASP A 175 -17.10 16.84 26.68
N GLU A 176 -17.25 17.19 25.40
CA GLU A 176 -17.79 18.49 24.98
C GLU A 176 -19.22 18.70 25.50
N LEU A 177 -20.06 17.67 25.40
CA LEU A 177 -21.44 17.72 25.86
C LEU A 177 -21.49 17.91 27.38
N GLN A 178 -20.67 17.19 28.14
CA GLN A 178 -20.58 17.31 29.58
C GLN A 178 -20.16 18.72 30.02
N ARG A 179 -19.17 19.34 29.35
CA ARG A 179 -18.68 20.69 29.68
C ARG A 179 -19.73 21.79 29.43
N ARG A 180 -20.56 21.67 28.39
CA ARG A 180 -21.56 22.71 28.01
C ARG A 180 -22.92 22.48 28.63
N THR A 181 -23.20 21.31 29.18
CA THR A 181 -24.48 20.97 29.79
C THR A 181 -24.44 21.24 31.30
N LYS A 182 -25.34 22.09 31.77
CA LYS A 182 -25.44 22.36 33.23
C LYS A 182 -26.00 21.14 33.95
N PRO A 183 -25.51 20.82 35.18
CA PRO A 183 -26.08 19.72 35.95
C PRO A 183 -27.60 19.82 36.08
N GLY A 184 -28.30 18.72 35.86
CA GLY A 184 -29.77 18.65 35.94
C GLY A 184 -30.53 19.14 34.70
N THR A 185 -29.85 19.61 33.65
CA THR A 185 -30.50 19.96 32.38
C THR A 185 -30.52 18.75 31.42
N LYS A 186 -31.60 18.63 30.67
CA LYS A 186 -31.70 17.59 29.61
C LYS A 186 -30.85 17.97 28.39
N ALA A 187 -30.19 17.00 27.77
CA ALA A 187 -29.50 17.19 26.50
C ALA A 187 -30.47 17.62 25.41
N LEU A 188 -29.99 18.44 24.49
CA LEU A 188 -30.79 18.87 23.33
C LEU A 188 -31.05 17.69 22.39
N PRO A 189 -32.19 17.63 21.69
CA PRO A 189 -32.49 16.58 20.72
C PRO A 189 -31.39 16.37 19.68
N ALA A 190 -30.77 17.47 19.18
CA ALA A 190 -29.66 17.42 18.24
C ALA A 190 -28.40 16.76 18.83
N ASP A 191 -28.15 16.97 20.12
CA ASP A 191 -27.01 16.33 20.81
C ASP A 191 -27.23 14.84 21.02
N ILE A 192 -28.48 14.44 21.33
CA ILE A 192 -28.87 13.03 21.42
C ILE A 192 -28.68 12.36 20.08
N ALA A 193 -29.20 12.96 19.00
CA ALA A 193 -29.06 12.39 17.66
C ALA A 193 -27.60 12.25 17.21
N LYS A 194 -26.75 13.26 17.53
CA LYS A 194 -25.31 13.19 17.22
C LYS A 194 -24.59 12.12 18.04
N ARG A 195 -24.89 11.98 19.31
CA ARG A 195 -24.35 10.91 20.17
C ARG A 195 -24.72 9.54 19.61
N ASP A 196 -26.00 9.34 19.31
CA ASP A 196 -26.52 8.07 18.81
C ASP A 196 -25.90 7.72 17.44
N GLN A 197 -25.63 8.71 16.60
CA GLN A 197 -24.90 8.49 15.34
C GLN A 197 -23.45 8.09 15.60
N LEU A 198 -22.71 8.76 16.49
CA LEU A 198 -21.34 8.42 16.85
C LEU A 198 -21.24 7.02 17.49
N ASP A 199 -22.19 6.66 18.33
CA ASP A 199 -22.28 5.31 18.88
C ASP A 199 -22.52 4.28 17.78
N LYS A 200 -23.41 4.56 16.83
CA LYS A 200 -23.65 3.71 15.67
C LYS A 200 -22.39 3.53 14.82
N ASP A 201 -21.69 4.61 14.52
CA ASP A 201 -20.45 4.60 13.72
C ASP A 201 -19.36 3.76 14.42
N TYR A 202 -19.22 3.90 15.73
CA TYR A 202 -18.32 3.06 16.53
C TYR A 202 -18.68 1.58 16.45
N TYR A 203 -19.95 1.21 16.67
CA TYR A 203 -20.36 -0.18 16.61
C TYR A 203 -20.23 -0.79 15.20
N GLN A 204 -20.47 0.01 14.16
CA GLN A 204 -20.27 -0.41 12.77
C GLN A 204 -18.80 -0.63 12.43
N SER A 205 -17.88 0.15 13.04
CA SER A 205 -16.45 0.01 12.83
C SER A 205 -15.84 -1.26 13.43
N LEU A 206 -16.55 -1.96 14.31
CA LEU A 206 -16.09 -3.22 14.90
C LEU A 206 -16.20 -4.41 13.94
N GLU A 207 -17.22 -4.42 13.08
CA GLU A 207 -17.54 -5.55 12.22
C GLU A 207 -16.42 -5.91 11.23
N PRO A 208 -15.81 -4.94 10.50
CA PRO A 208 -14.78 -5.24 9.52
C PRO A 208 -13.48 -5.83 10.10
N ILE A 209 -13.28 -5.74 11.43
CA ILE A 209 -12.08 -6.28 12.10
C ILE A 209 -12.17 -7.80 12.24
N LEU A 210 -13.39 -8.34 12.34
CA LEU A 210 -13.61 -9.75 12.68
C LEU A 210 -12.97 -10.69 11.64
N ASP A 211 -13.35 -10.57 10.38
CA ASP A 211 -12.91 -11.50 9.33
C ASP A 211 -11.38 -11.60 9.20
N PRO A 212 -10.63 -10.48 9.08
CA PRO A 212 -9.19 -10.56 8.96
C PRO A 212 -8.54 -11.13 10.23
N TYR A 213 -9.01 -10.77 11.43
CA TYR A 213 -8.41 -11.28 12.65
C TYR A 213 -8.78 -12.74 12.95
N LEU A 214 -9.98 -13.18 12.61
CA LEU A 214 -10.33 -14.60 12.67
C LEU A 214 -9.48 -15.43 11.69
N SER A 215 -9.26 -14.92 10.47
CA SER A 215 -8.39 -15.58 9.48
C SER A 215 -6.95 -15.66 9.97
N ALA A 216 -6.39 -14.57 10.51
CA ALA A 216 -5.05 -14.57 11.09
C ALA A 216 -4.94 -15.54 12.29
N ALA A 217 -5.95 -15.56 13.17
CA ALA A 217 -6.01 -16.48 14.30
C ALA A 217 -6.05 -17.95 13.85
N ALA A 218 -6.84 -18.25 12.80
CA ALA A 218 -6.90 -19.59 12.22
C ALA A 218 -5.55 -20.06 11.65
N ILE A 219 -4.83 -19.16 10.95
CA ILE A 219 -3.47 -19.48 10.45
C ILE A 219 -2.53 -19.77 11.61
N TYR A 220 -2.52 -18.94 12.65
CA TYR A 220 -1.65 -19.17 13.82
C TYR A 220 -2.00 -20.46 14.57
N SER A 221 -3.28 -20.75 14.76
CA SER A 221 -3.73 -21.97 15.45
C SER A 221 -3.40 -23.24 14.68
N GLY A 222 -3.26 -23.17 13.35
CA GLY A 222 -2.85 -24.29 12.50
C GLY A 222 -1.36 -24.58 12.49
N LYS A 223 -0.51 -23.70 13.06
CA LYS A 223 0.93 -23.90 13.12
C LYS A 223 1.31 -24.83 14.29
N SER A 224 2.18 -25.79 14.05
CA SER A 224 2.71 -26.70 15.09
C SER A 224 3.54 -25.97 16.15
N GLN A 225 4.20 -24.87 15.77
CA GLN A 225 5.00 -24.05 16.65
C GLN A 225 4.97 -22.59 16.20
N LEU A 226 4.81 -21.68 17.16
CA LEU A 226 4.88 -20.24 16.95
C LEU A 226 6.17 -19.68 17.54
N ASP A 227 6.82 -18.78 16.86
CA ASP A 227 7.91 -17.99 17.42
C ASP A 227 7.41 -16.95 18.45
N ALA A 228 8.32 -16.23 19.09
CA ALA A 228 7.97 -15.24 20.12
C ALA A 228 7.13 -14.08 19.58
N ARG A 229 7.41 -13.61 18.35
CA ARG A 229 6.67 -12.54 17.68
C ARG A 229 5.27 -13.00 17.28
N GLU A 230 5.16 -14.17 16.71
CA GLU A 230 3.89 -14.78 16.33
C GLU A 230 2.99 -15.02 17.53
N LYS A 231 3.53 -15.52 18.65
CA LYS A 231 2.80 -15.67 19.92
C LYS A 231 2.25 -14.35 20.41
N GLN A 232 3.05 -13.28 20.36
CA GLN A 232 2.60 -11.97 20.78
C GLN A 232 1.52 -11.41 19.85
N GLN A 233 1.67 -11.56 18.54
CA GLN A 233 0.67 -11.15 17.56
C GLN A 233 -0.64 -11.92 17.75
N TYR A 234 -0.57 -13.23 17.95
CA TYR A 234 -1.76 -14.06 18.20
C TYR A 234 -2.49 -13.65 19.48
N LYS A 235 -1.72 -13.38 20.57
CA LYS A 235 -2.29 -12.86 21.83
C LYS A 235 -3.01 -11.52 21.61
N ASN A 236 -2.40 -10.61 20.86
CA ASN A 236 -3.01 -9.30 20.57
C ASN A 236 -4.32 -9.46 19.77
N ILE A 237 -4.34 -10.31 18.73
CA ILE A 237 -5.55 -10.61 17.95
C ILE A 237 -6.64 -11.18 18.86
N ALA A 238 -6.31 -12.16 19.72
CA ALA A 238 -7.27 -12.74 20.64
C ALA A 238 -7.86 -11.70 21.60
N GLY A 239 -7.04 -10.75 22.07
CA GLY A 239 -7.49 -9.62 22.89
C GLY A 239 -8.50 -8.73 22.14
N TYR A 240 -8.19 -8.34 20.91
CA TYR A 240 -9.13 -7.54 20.08
C TYR A 240 -10.44 -8.27 19.81
N LEU A 241 -10.37 -9.55 19.44
CA LEU A 241 -11.57 -10.35 19.20
C LEU A 241 -12.43 -10.47 20.46
N ALA A 242 -11.83 -10.71 21.62
CA ALA A 242 -12.54 -10.77 22.90
C ALA A 242 -13.23 -9.42 23.22
N GLU A 243 -12.53 -8.30 23.09
CA GLU A 243 -13.09 -6.95 23.26
C GLU A 243 -14.29 -6.70 22.36
N ILE A 244 -14.20 -7.08 21.08
CA ILE A 244 -15.27 -6.89 20.11
C ILE A 244 -16.48 -7.73 20.49
N TYR A 245 -16.30 -9.02 20.83
CA TYR A 245 -17.39 -9.90 21.22
C TYR A 245 -18.06 -9.46 22.53
N GLU A 246 -17.29 -9.02 23.52
CA GLU A 246 -17.84 -8.46 24.76
C GLU A 246 -18.65 -7.17 24.51
N THR A 247 -18.12 -6.30 23.65
CA THR A 247 -18.80 -5.05 23.30
C THR A 247 -20.12 -5.32 22.55
N LYS A 248 -20.11 -6.27 21.63
CA LYS A 248 -21.33 -6.70 20.92
C LYS A 248 -22.36 -7.34 21.88
N LYS A 249 -21.93 -8.16 22.83
CA LYS A 249 -22.80 -8.79 23.83
C LYS A 249 -23.49 -7.76 24.74
N ARG A 250 -22.82 -6.66 25.09
CA ARG A 250 -23.39 -5.60 25.93
C ARG A 250 -24.45 -4.75 25.22
N LYS A 251 -24.45 -4.78 23.88
CA LYS A 251 -25.42 -4.04 23.05
C LYS A 251 -26.77 -4.76 22.93
N TYR A 252 -26.78 -6.08 23.08
CA TYR A 252 -27.96 -6.97 23.00
C TYR A 252 -28.28 -7.56 24.36
#